data_e031655ff3cf08248bf7b3548c25cc8b
#
_entry.id   e031655ff3cf08248bf7b3548c25cc8b
#
_cell.length_a   1.000
_cell.length_b   1.000
_cell.length_c   1.000
_cell.angle_alpha   90.00
_cell.angle_beta   90.00
_cell.angle_gamma   90.00
#
_symmetry.space_group_name_H-M   'P 1'
#
loop_
_entity.id
_entity.type
_entity.pdbx_description
1 polymer ?
#
loop_
_entity_poly.entity_id
_entity_poly.type
_entity_poly.pdbx_seq_one_letter_code
_entity_poly.pdbx_strand_id
1 'polypeptide(L)'
;IMAGLGVENKVAPLEINDLKGETGSKQNDGYVILNKISSFLDERNLPQEKKNMIVSDLSRVFIYSELWKPKNGVSKLKSIYAIVKKDIMPVFTSAKHLDFTGKLFNILNTWVDIPDSDKNDVVLTPRYVTDLMAKLAQVNKDSYVWDYAVGSAGFLISSMKLMIKDAEERIKSPKELNEKISKIKYQQLLGIEKRSDIYLLAVLNMILMGDGSSNIIHKDSLTEFDGKYEQGDLNGKEFPANVFLLNPPYSAPGKGLIFVKKALSKMKSGRAVILIQENAGSGNGIPYTKDLLKNNTLVASIHMPDIFKGKAGVQTTIFVLDIGIPHNKKNIVKFIDFSNDGYTRQNRKKSGLDVNLKNTDNAIERYNEIVNLVLYGKNYLEYFSEKEYIEDTISLDGDDWTFSKHIKIDTKPTTEDFKSVIKEYINWKISSSFEEEL
;
A
#
# COMPACT_ATOMS: atom_id res chain seq x y z
N ILE A 1 13.22 -17.26 -5.82
CA ILE A 1 12.62 -16.85 -7.10
C ILE A 1 13.69 -16.25 -8.01
N MET A 2 14.38 -15.13 -7.65
CA MET A 2 15.40 -14.48 -8.51
C MET A 2 16.44 -15.44 -9.08
N ALA A 3 17.03 -16.31 -8.24
CA ALA A 3 17.98 -17.32 -8.69
C ALA A 3 17.39 -18.28 -9.74
N GLY A 4 16.11 -18.58 -9.66
CA GLY A 4 15.42 -19.50 -10.58
C GLY A 4 14.88 -18.86 -11.84
N LEU A 5 14.81 -17.51 -11.92
CA LEU A 5 14.35 -16.82 -13.12
C LEU A 5 15.42 -16.82 -14.22
N GLY A 6 16.68 -16.63 -13.84
CA GLY A 6 17.74 -16.40 -14.80
C GLY A 6 17.54 -15.13 -15.65
N VAL A 7 18.37 -14.97 -16.67
CA VAL A 7 18.24 -13.92 -17.69
C VAL A 7 18.49 -14.56 -19.04
N GLU A 8 17.55 -14.42 -19.96
CA GLU A 8 17.60 -15.05 -21.27
C GLU A 8 18.95 -14.78 -21.98
N ASN A 9 19.58 -15.83 -22.47
CA ASN A 9 20.89 -15.83 -23.14
C ASN A 9 22.09 -15.30 -22.32
N LYS A 10 21.90 -14.99 -21.01
CA LYS A 10 22.95 -14.40 -20.16
C LYS A 10 23.19 -15.16 -18.86
N VAL A 11 22.15 -15.46 -18.12
CA VAL A 11 22.24 -16.13 -16.81
C VAL A 11 21.31 -17.32 -16.79
N ALA A 12 21.87 -18.54 -16.76
CA ALA A 12 21.09 -19.76 -16.63
C ALA A 12 20.34 -19.78 -15.30
N PRO A 13 19.04 -20.16 -15.28
CA PRO A 13 18.29 -20.32 -14.05
C PRO A 13 18.95 -21.38 -13.15
N LEU A 14 18.78 -21.21 -11.84
CA LEU A 14 19.17 -22.24 -10.86
C LEU A 14 18.29 -23.47 -11.03
N GLU A 15 18.89 -24.65 -11.08
CA GLU A 15 18.18 -25.93 -11.06
C GLU A 15 18.31 -26.61 -9.70
N ILE A 16 17.34 -27.48 -9.35
CA ILE A 16 17.33 -28.20 -8.05
C ILE A 16 18.58 -29.06 -7.89
N ASN A 17 19.09 -29.62 -8.98
CA ASN A 17 20.28 -30.47 -8.97
C ASN A 17 21.59 -29.71 -8.83
N ASP A 18 21.60 -28.39 -8.97
CA ASP A 18 22.77 -27.55 -8.69
C ASP A 18 23.05 -27.47 -7.19
N LEU A 19 22.04 -27.73 -6.36
CA LEU A 19 22.12 -27.73 -4.90
C LEU A 19 22.55 -29.12 -4.40
N LYS A 20 23.83 -29.26 -4.04
CA LYS A 20 24.48 -30.52 -3.66
C LYS A 20 24.85 -30.59 -2.16
N GLY A 21 24.39 -29.62 -1.37
CA GLY A 21 24.80 -29.48 0.02
C GLY A 21 26.13 -28.75 0.15
N GLU A 22 27.20 -29.44 0.50
CA GLU A 22 28.54 -28.90 0.62
C GLU A 22 29.50 -29.70 -0.27
N THR A 23 30.16 -29.04 -1.20
CA THR A 23 31.15 -29.66 -2.09
C THR A 23 32.54 -29.10 -1.92
N GLY A 24 32.76 -28.13 -0.99
CA GLY A 24 34.05 -27.52 -0.67
C GLY A 24 33.89 -26.16 0.03
N SER A 25 35.02 -25.56 0.42
CA SER A 25 35.04 -24.24 1.03
C SER A 25 34.39 -23.20 0.12
N LYS A 26 33.34 -22.51 0.61
CA LYS A 26 32.48 -21.56 -0.14
C LYS A 26 31.73 -22.18 -1.34
N GLN A 27 31.55 -23.50 -1.37
CA GLN A 27 30.78 -24.22 -2.38
C GLN A 27 29.62 -24.99 -1.73
N ASN A 28 28.82 -24.29 -0.94
CA ASN A 28 27.60 -24.85 -0.37
C ASN A 28 26.38 -24.25 -1.04
N ASP A 29 25.20 -24.84 -0.80
CA ASP A 29 23.93 -24.43 -1.41
C ASP A 29 23.61 -22.93 -1.21
N GLY A 30 24.03 -22.36 -0.07
CA GLY A 30 23.84 -20.92 0.20
C GLY A 30 24.64 -20.04 -0.76
N TYR A 31 25.92 -20.35 -0.97
CA TYR A 31 26.75 -19.62 -1.94
C TYR A 31 26.30 -19.84 -3.39
N VAL A 32 25.84 -21.04 -3.73
CA VAL A 32 25.30 -21.31 -5.07
C VAL A 32 24.09 -20.42 -5.37
N ILE A 33 23.15 -20.31 -4.42
CA ILE A 33 21.99 -19.43 -4.54
C ILE A 33 22.42 -17.96 -4.62
N LEU A 34 23.32 -17.50 -3.72
CA LEU A 34 23.78 -16.11 -3.70
C LEU A 34 24.47 -15.71 -5.01
N ASN A 35 25.33 -16.58 -5.55
CA ASN A 35 26.00 -16.32 -6.82
C ASN A 35 24.99 -16.18 -7.97
N LYS A 36 23.97 -17.03 -8.02
CA LYS A 36 22.91 -16.93 -9.02
C LYS A 36 22.09 -15.64 -8.87
N ILE A 37 21.81 -15.21 -7.63
CA ILE A 37 21.14 -13.92 -7.36
C ILE A 37 22.06 -12.76 -7.81
N SER A 38 23.34 -12.79 -7.45
CA SER A 38 24.29 -11.75 -7.85
C SER A 38 24.34 -11.63 -9.37
N SER A 39 24.53 -12.75 -10.09
CA SER A 39 24.54 -12.74 -11.56
C SER A 39 23.23 -12.24 -12.16
N PHE A 40 22.08 -12.57 -11.57
CA PHE A 40 20.78 -12.04 -11.99
C PHE A 40 20.71 -10.51 -11.79
N LEU A 41 21.20 -10.00 -10.67
CA LEU A 41 21.21 -8.56 -10.37
C LEU A 41 22.19 -7.79 -11.24
N ASP A 42 23.30 -8.42 -11.67
CA ASP A 42 24.30 -7.80 -12.55
C ASP A 42 23.72 -7.46 -13.94
N GLU A 43 22.74 -8.22 -14.40
CA GLU A 43 22.00 -7.96 -15.62
C GLU A 43 20.85 -6.97 -15.47
N ARG A 44 20.68 -6.40 -14.27
CA ARG A 44 19.71 -5.33 -13.99
C ARG A 44 20.43 -4.00 -13.91
N ASN A 45 19.79 -2.94 -14.40
CA ASN A 45 20.33 -1.58 -14.33
C ASN A 45 20.22 -1.00 -12.91
N LEU A 46 20.86 -1.67 -11.94
CA LEU A 46 20.91 -1.25 -10.55
C LEU A 46 22.29 -0.64 -10.22
N PRO A 47 22.36 0.41 -9.39
CA PRO A 47 23.61 0.91 -8.85
C PRO A 47 24.39 -0.20 -8.11
N GLN A 48 25.72 -0.21 -8.25
CA GLN A 48 26.58 -1.25 -7.67
C GLN A 48 26.46 -1.32 -6.15
N GLU A 49 26.36 -0.19 -5.48
CA GLU A 49 26.18 -0.11 -4.03
C GLU A 49 24.90 -0.85 -3.58
N LYS A 50 23.81 -0.68 -4.33
CA LYS A 50 22.53 -1.34 -4.06
C LYS A 50 22.60 -2.85 -4.28
N LYS A 51 23.28 -3.29 -5.35
CA LYS A 51 23.53 -4.72 -5.59
C LYS A 51 24.33 -5.32 -4.43
N ASN A 52 25.41 -4.66 -4.04
CA ASN A 52 26.27 -5.09 -2.94
C ASN A 52 25.50 -5.20 -1.62
N MET A 53 24.64 -4.24 -1.34
CA MET A 53 23.79 -4.25 -0.14
C MET A 53 22.81 -5.42 -0.17
N ILE A 54 22.08 -5.63 -1.27
CA ILE A 54 21.14 -6.75 -1.42
C ILE A 54 21.86 -8.08 -1.20
N VAL A 55 23.00 -8.29 -1.87
CA VAL A 55 23.78 -9.53 -1.74
C VAL A 55 24.32 -9.70 -0.32
N SER A 56 24.80 -8.62 0.31
CA SER A 56 25.29 -8.63 1.68
C SER A 56 24.21 -9.04 2.68
N ASP A 57 23.01 -8.44 2.58
CA ASP A 57 21.90 -8.74 3.50
C ASP A 57 21.37 -10.17 3.29
N LEU A 58 21.23 -10.60 2.04
CA LEU A 58 20.84 -11.96 1.74
C LEU A 58 21.91 -12.99 2.18
N SER A 59 23.18 -12.61 2.13
CA SER A 59 24.28 -13.50 2.56
C SER A 59 24.14 -13.91 4.02
N ARG A 60 23.72 -13.00 4.90
CA ARG A 60 23.53 -13.28 6.34
C ARG A 60 22.57 -14.45 6.58
N VAL A 61 21.59 -14.62 5.69
CA VAL A 61 20.62 -15.73 5.75
C VAL A 61 21.15 -16.96 5.05
N PHE A 62 21.61 -16.85 3.80
CA PHE A 62 21.96 -18.01 2.98
C PHE A 62 23.24 -18.72 3.42
N ILE A 63 24.19 -18.01 4.05
CA ILE A 63 25.41 -18.66 4.61
C ILE A 63 25.19 -19.26 6.00
N TYR A 64 24.00 -19.11 6.61
CA TYR A 64 23.70 -19.73 7.89
C TYR A 64 23.73 -21.26 7.80
N SER A 65 24.61 -21.89 8.56
CA SER A 65 24.97 -23.31 8.38
C SER A 65 23.80 -24.30 8.50
N GLU A 66 22.82 -23.99 9.35
CA GLU A 66 21.63 -24.84 9.50
C GLU A 66 20.73 -24.90 8.26
N LEU A 67 20.87 -23.96 7.34
CA LEU A 67 20.09 -23.91 6.11
C LEU A 67 20.73 -24.71 4.99
N TRP A 68 22.06 -24.67 4.86
CA TRP A 68 22.76 -25.35 3.76
C TRP A 68 23.40 -26.69 4.14
N LYS A 69 23.66 -26.97 5.43
CA LYS A 69 24.16 -28.30 5.85
C LYS A 69 23.12 -29.38 5.60
N PRO A 70 23.49 -30.46 4.90
CA PRO A 70 22.56 -31.54 4.65
C PRO A 70 22.14 -32.24 5.96
N LYS A 71 20.84 -32.50 6.10
CA LYS A 71 20.30 -33.46 7.05
C LYS A 71 19.65 -34.58 6.22
N ASN A 72 20.03 -35.82 6.47
CA ASN A 72 19.57 -36.95 5.67
C ASN A 72 19.84 -36.79 4.14
N GLY A 73 21.00 -36.25 3.77
CA GLY A 73 21.44 -36.10 2.40
C GLY A 73 20.86 -34.87 1.65
N VAL A 74 19.98 -34.09 2.28
CA VAL A 74 19.34 -32.91 1.65
C VAL A 74 19.43 -31.68 2.55
N SER A 75 19.83 -30.54 1.99
CA SER A 75 19.82 -29.27 2.72
C SER A 75 18.40 -28.67 2.83
N LYS A 76 18.17 -27.86 3.87
CA LYS A 76 16.89 -27.11 3.98
C LYS A 76 16.71 -26.17 2.80
N LEU A 77 17.79 -25.51 2.32
CA LEU A 77 17.74 -24.64 1.14
C LEU A 77 17.29 -25.37 -0.11
N LYS A 78 17.80 -26.58 -0.34
CA LYS A 78 17.35 -27.42 -1.46
C LYS A 78 15.88 -27.78 -1.38
N SER A 79 15.42 -28.17 -0.19
CA SER A 79 13.99 -28.50 0.05
C SER A 79 13.09 -27.30 -0.18
N ILE A 80 13.45 -26.12 0.36
CA ILE A 80 12.70 -24.87 0.14
C ILE A 80 12.71 -24.48 -1.34
N TYR A 81 13.88 -24.56 -1.99
CA TYR A 81 14.00 -24.21 -3.40
C TYR A 81 13.19 -25.18 -4.30
N ALA A 82 13.12 -26.44 -3.98
CA ALA A 82 12.28 -27.40 -4.70
C ALA A 82 10.80 -27.01 -4.67
N ILE A 83 10.28 -26.58 -3.52
CA ILE A 83 8.92 -26.05 -3.39
C ILE A 83 8.76 -24.77 -4.23
N VAL A 84 9.71 -23.83 -4.11
CA VAL A 84 9.68 -22.58 -4.89
C VAL A 84 9.67 -22.89 -6.40
N LYS A 85 10.53 -23.79 -6.87
CA LYS A 85 10.64 -24.15 -8.30
C LYS A 85 9.37 -24.84 -8.82
N LYS A 86 8.80 -25.76 -8.02
CA LYS A 86 7.65 -26.57 -8.42
C LYS A 86 6.32 -25.82 -8.31
N ASP A 87 6.09 -25.15 -7.20
CA ASP A 87 4.76 -24.66 -6.84
C ASP A 87 4.61 -23.14 -7.03
N ILE A 88 5.71 -22.40 -6.88
CA ILE A 88 5.68 -20.93 -6.88
C ILE A 88 6.06 -20.35 -8.25
N MET A 89 7.16 -20.81 -8.83
CA MET A 89 7.66 -20.23 -10.08
C MET A 89 6.71 -20.38 -11.28
N PRO A 90 5.99 -21.48 -11.50
CA PRO A 90 5.01 -21.57 -12.59
C PRO A 90 3.92 -20.53 -12.48
N VAL A 91 3.42 -20.27 -11.26
CA VAL A 91 2.41 -19.23 -10.99
C VAL A 91 3.00 -17.84 -11.22
N PHE A 92 4.23 -17.62 -10.77
CA PHE A 92 4.94 -16.36 -10.98
C PHE A 92 5.16 -16.04 -12.47
N THR A 93 5.60 -17.02 -13.25
CA THR A 93 5.87 -16.84 -14.68
C THR A 93 4.62 -16.76 -15.55
N SER A 94 3.53 -17.45 -15.17
CA SER A 94 2.25 -17.37 -15.89
C SER A 94 1.49 -16.09 -15.58
N ALA A 95 1.71 -15.51 -14.41
CA ALA A 95 0.99 -14.35 -13.91
C ALA A 95 1.67 -13.03 -14.30
N LYS A 96 2.03 -12.85 -15.58
CA LYS A 96 2.78 -11.67 -16.09
C LYS A 96 2.25 -10.30 -15.65
N HIS A 97 1.03 -10.22 -15.11
CA HIS A 97 0.37 -8.98 -14.70
C HIS A 97 -0.29 -9.05 -13.31
N LEU A 98 -0.22 -10.18 -12.62
CA LEU A 98 -0.79 -10.33 -11.29
C LEU A 98 0.25 -9.94 -10.23
N ASP A 99 -0.22 -9.29 -9.17
CA ASP A 99 0.55 -8.98 -7.97
C ASP A 99 0.87 -10.27 -7.17
N PHE A 100 1.62 -11.16 -7.81
CA PHE A 100 2.05 -12.40 -7.18
C PHE A 100 2.94 -12.11 -5.97
N THR A 101 3.83 -11.13 -6.13
CA THR A 101 4.81 -10.78 -5.09
C THR A 101 4.10 -10.16 -3.89
N GLY A 102 3.16 -9.24 -4.10
CA GLY A 102 2.36 -8.68 -3.01
C GLY A 102 1.53 -9.75 -2.29
N LYS A 103 0.93 -10.70 -3.02
CA LYS A 103 0.23 -11.84 -2.42
C LYS A 103 1.15 -12.75 -1.64
N LEU A 104 2.32 -13.09 -2.20
CA LEU A 104 3.32 -13.90 -1.51
C LEU A 104 3.79 -13.22 -0.22
N PHE A 105 4.08 -11.92 -0.26
CA PHE A 105 4.49 -11.18 0.92
C PHE A 105 3.37 -11.03 1.95
N ASN A 106 2.13 -10.85 1.53
CA ASN A 106 1.00 -10.86 2.45
C ASN A 106 0.86 -12.21 3.17
N ILE A 107 1.07 -13.32 2.45
CA ILE A 107 1.07 -14.67 3.04
C ILE A 107 2.26 -14.82 3.98
N LEU A 108 3.47 -14.45 3.58
CA LEU A 108 4.67 -14.54 4.42
C LEU A 108 4.55 -13.70 5.69
N ASN A 109 3.99 -12.50 5.63
CA ASN A 109 3.76 -11.66 6.81
C ASN A 109 2.75 -12.24 7.81
N THR A 110 1.90 -13.17 7.39
CA THR A 110 1.05 -13.91 8.33
C THR A 110 1.80 -15.02 9.09
N TRP A 111 2.97 -15.40 8.60
CA TRP A 111 3.80 -16.48 9.14
C TRP A 111 5.02 -15.98 9.92
N VAL A 112 5.40 -14.73 9.70
CA VAL A 112 6.49 -14.09 10.44
C VAL A 112 5.90 -13.43 11.68
N ASP A 113 6.30 -13.90 12.86
CA ASP A 113 6.00 -13.21 14.11
C ASP A 113 6.78 -11.89 14.18
N ILE A 114 6.10 -10.81 13.81
CA ILE A 114 6.62 -9.46 14.02
C ILE A 114 6.42 -9.15 15.52
N PRO A 115 7.45 -8.65 16.23
CA PRO A 115 7.33 -8.26 17.64
C PRO A 115 6.14 -7.33 17.87
N ASP A 116 5.44 -7.47 19.00
CA ASP A 116 4.22 -6.71 19.30
C ASP A 116 4.41 -5.20 19.29
N SER A 117 5.63 -4.71 19.64
CA SER A 117 6.01 -3.31 19.55
C SER A 117 5.96 -2.74 18.12
N ASP A 118 6.21 -3.58 17.11
CA ASP A 118 6.34 -3.17 15.72
C ASP A 118 5.08 -3.48 14.88
N LYS A 119 4.12 -4.23 15.46
CA LYS A 119 2.89 -4.65 14.74
C LYS A 119 2.03 -3.49 14.27
N ASN A 120 2.07 -2.37 14.99
CA ASN A 120 1.26 -1.19 14.66
C ASN A 120 1.90 -0.30 13.58
N ASP A 121 3.21 -0.40 13.35
CA ASP A 121 3.95 0.47 12.44
C ASP A 121 4.32 -0.21 11.11
N VAL A 122 4.22 -1.54 11.03
CA VAL A 122 4.49 -2.30 9.79
C VAL A 122 3.23 -3.04 9.34
N VAL A 123 2.22 -2.29 8.95
CA VAL A 123 1.00 -2.87 8.38
C VAL A 123 0.99 -2.65 6.88
N LEU A 124 1.14 -3.74 6.11
CA LEU A 124 1.07 -3.67 4.66
C LEU A 124 -0.34 -3.32 4.21
N THR A 125 -0.44 -2.30 3.38
CA THR A 125 -1.71 -1.87 2.80
C THR A 125 -2.23 -2.92 1.81
N PRO A 126 -3.48 -3.38 1.95
CA PRO A 126 -4.07 -4.34 1.02
C PRO A 126 -4.06 -3.83 -0.43
N ARG A 127 -3.89 -4.73 -1.38
CA ARG A 127 -3.76 -4.38 -2.80
C ARG A 127 -4.96 -3.61 -3.35
N TYR A 128 -6.17 -4.05 -3.03
CA TYR A 128 -7.39 -3.37 -3.47
C TYR A 128 -7.48 -1.92 -2.97
N VAL A 129 -6.87 -1.61 -1.80
CA VAL A 129 -6.78 -0.25 -1.27
C VAL A 129 -5.71 0.56 -2.01
N THR A 130 -4.52 -0.03 -2.27
CA THR A 130 -3.47 0.69 -3.02
C THR A 130 -3.90 0.99 -4.46
N ASP A 131 -4.67 0.09 -5.09
CA ASP A 131 -5.25 0.30 -6.42
C ASP A 131 -6.34 1.39 -6.40
N LEU A 132 -7.21 1.41 -5.38
CA LEU A 132 -8.18 2.49 -5.17
C LEU A 132 -7.48 3.85 -5.04
N MET A 133 -6.48 3.94 -4.15
CA MET A 133 -5.79 5.20 -3.88
C MET A 133 -5.04 5.72 -5.11
N ALA A 134 -4.42 4.85 -5.90
CA ALA A 134 -3.77 5.24 -7.16
C ALA A 134 -4.79 5.75 -8.21
N LYS A 135 -6.00 5.17 -8.27
CA LYS A 135 -7.11 5.69 -9.11
C LYS A 135 -7.61 7.04 -8.61
N LEU A 136 -7.82 7.21 -7.30
CA LEU A 136 -8.21 8.48 -6.68
C LEU A 136 -7.19 9.59 -6.94
N ALA A 137 -5.91 9.24 -6.97
CA ALA A 137 -4.83 10.15 -7.32
C ALA A 137 -4.74 10.45 -8.82
N GLN A 138 -5.59 9.84 -9.65
CA GLN A 138 -5.60 9.98 -11.11
C GLN A 138 -4.26 9.66 -11.76
N VAL A 139 -3.58 8.63 -11.25
CA VAL A 139 -2.29 8.18 -11.79
C VAL A 139 -2.44 7.81 -13.27
N ASN A 140 -1.56 8.37 -14.09
CA ASN A 140 -1.50 8.15 -15.52
C ASN A 140 -0.04 8.06 -16.01
N LYS A 141 0.20 7.79 -17.27
CA LYS A 141 1.55 7.60 -17.84
C LYS A 141 2.53 8.76 -17.57
N ASP A 142 2.04 9.97 -17.32
CA ASP A 142 2.86 11.16 -17.11
C ASP A 142 3.04 11.54 -15.63
N SER A 143 2.45 10.74 -14.71
CA SER A 143 2.59 10.94 -13.28
C SER A 143 4.01 10.68 -12.79
N TYR A 144 4.45 11.46 -11.79
CA TYR A 144 5.63 11.24 -10.98
C TYR A 144 5.18 10.98 -9.55
N VAL A 145 5.28 9.73 -9.13
CA VAL A 145 4.70 9.23 -7.88
C VAL A 145 5.78 9.04 -6.85
N TRP A 146 5.60 9.61 -5.67
CA TRP A 146 6.43 9.27 -4.52
C TRP A 146 5.64 8.79 -3.31
N ASP A 147 6.35 8.06 -2.41
CA ASP A 147 5.84 7.49 -1.18
C ASP A 147 6.90 7.63 -0.08
N TYR A 148 6.58 8.33 1.00
CA TYR A 148 7.52 8.65 2.08
C TYR A 148 7.62 7.58 3.18
N ALA A 149 6.81 6.53 3.09
CA ALA A 149 6.85 5.36 3.97
C ALA A 149 6.49 4.12 3.14
N VAL A 150 7.36 3.82 2.17
CA VAL A 150 7.03 2.95 1.03
C VAL A 150 6.69 1.50 1.42
N GLY A 151 7.09 1.06 2.61
CA GLY A 151 6.80 -0.30 3.08
C GLY A 151 7.27 -1.35 2.05
N SER A 152 6.37 -2.21 1.60
CA SER A 152 6.65 -3.20 0.55
C SER A 152 6.54 -2.66 -0.89
N ALA A 153 6.45 -1.35 -1.09
CA ALA A 153 6.24 -0.67 -2.36
C ALA A 153 4.86 -0.90 -3.02
N GLY A 154 3.84 -1.20 -2.23
CA GLY A 154 2.49 -1.49 -2.73
C GLY A 154 1.89 -0.35 -3.56
N PHE A 155 2.00 0.90 -3.12
CA PHE A 155 1.52 2.08 -3.86
C PHE A 155 2.28 2.30 -5.16
N LEU A 156 3.60 2.16 -5.16
CA LEU A 156 4.42 2.34 -6.37
C LEU A 156 4.11 1.26 -7.40
N ILE A 157 3.88 0.03 -6.98
CA ILE A 157 3.49 -1.08 -7.87
C ILE A 157 2.10 -0.83 -8.47
N SER A 158 1.11 -0.40 -7.67
CA SER A 158 -0.22 -0.03 -8.17
C SER A 158 -0.14 1.09 -9.19
N SER A 159 0.64 2.11 -8.87
CA SER A 159 0.87 3.26 -9.75
C SER A 159 1.54 2.83 -11.05
N MET A 160 2.63 2.05 -11.00
CA MET A 160 3.35 1.55 -12.16
C MET A 160 2.41 0.81 -13.13
N LYS A 161 1.54 -0.05 -12.60
CA LYS A 161 0.57 -0.80 -13.42
C LYS A 161 -0.41 0.13 -14.15
N LEU A 162 -0.97 1.12 -13.44
CA LEU A 162 -1.87 2.09 -14.05
C LEU A 162 -1.17 2.95 -15.10
N MET A 163 0.06 3.39 -14.82
CA MET A 163 0.88 4.18 -15.75
C MET A 163 1.19 3.41 -17.03
N ILE A 164 1.59 2.14 -16.90
CA ILE A 164 1.90 1.27 -18.05
C ILE A 164 0.62 1.03 -18.86
N LYS A 165 -0.50 0.71 -18.20
CA LYS A 165 -1.78 0.52 -18.87
C LYS A 165 -2.21 1.77 -19.66
N ASP A 166 -2.15 2.95 -19.05
CA ASP A 166 -2.48 4.21 -19.72
C ASP A 166 -1.52 4.51 -20.90
N ALA A 167 -0.24 4.14 -20.78
CA ALA A 167 0.71 4.25 -21.88
C ALA A 167 0.36 3.31 -23.03
N GLU A 168 0.04 2.05 -22.76
CA GLU A 168 -0.38 1.03 -23.75
C GLU A 168 -1.64 1.46 -24.51
N GLU A 169 -2.61 2.08 -23.82
CA GLU A 169 -3.85 2.56 -24.42
C GLU A 169 -3.63 3.77 -25.34
N ARG A 170 -2.67 4.65 -24.99
CA ARG A 170 -2.48 5.96 -25.65
C ARG A 170 -1.35 6.00 -26.66
N ILE A 171 -0.31 5.18 -26.51
CA ILE A 171 0.89 5.20 -27.38
C ILE A 171 0.79 4.06 -28.39
N LYS A 172 0.72 4.41 -29.67
CA LYS A 172 0.57 3.43 -30.76
C LYS A 172 1.89 2.91 -31.31
N SER A 173 2.96 3.69 -31.18
CA SER A 173 4.30 3.33 -31.66
C SER A 173 4.97 2.35 -30.66
N PRO A 174 5.33 1.12 -31.03
CA PRO A 174 6.01 0.17 -30.13
C PRO A 174 7.33 0.73 -29.57
N LYS A 175 8.07 1.51 -30.36
CA LYS A 175 9.33 2.12 -29.91
C LYS A 175 9.07 3.16 -28.80
N GLU A 176 8.15 4.10 -29.04
CA GLU A 176 7.81 5.14 -28.06
C GLU A 176 7.17 4.52 -26.80
N LEU A 177 6.37 3.46 -26.95
CA LEU A 177 5.80 2.74 -25.82
C LEU A 177 6.90 2.12 -24.95
N ASN A 178 7.87 1.44 -25.54
CA ASN A 178 8.99 0.85 -24.81
C ASN A 178 9.84 1.91 -24.11
N GLU A 179 10.12 3.04 -24.76
CA GLU A 179 10.81 4.19 -24.16
C GLU A 179 10.01 4.75 -22.98
N LYS A 180 8.69 4.89 -23.13
CA LYS A 180 7.81 5.37 -22.07
C LYS A 180 7.74 4.41 -20.88
N ILE A 181 7.61 3.11 -21.12
CA ILE A 181 7.61 2.08 -20.05
C ILE A 181 8.96 2.12 -19.31
N SER A 182 10.08 2.25 -20.04
CA SER A 182 11.39 2.40 -19.42
C SER A 182 11.44 3.65 -18.54
N LYS A 183 10.96 4.79 -19.03
CA LYS A 183 10.90 6.04 -18.26
C LYS A 183 10.04 5.91 -17.01
N ILE A 184 8.87 5.27 -17.08
CA ILE A 184 8.01 5.00 -15.94
C ILE A 184 8.80 4.24 -14.88
N LYS A 185 9.45 3.14 -15.25
CA LYS A 185 10.19 2.28 -14.33
C LYS A 185 11.43 2.94 -13.73
N TYR A 186 12.17 3.70 -14.51
CA TYR A 186 13.47 4.23 -14.06
C TYR A 186 13.42 5.63 -13.46
N GLN A 187 12.36 6.41 -13.75
CA GLN A 187 12.35 7.83 -13.41
C GLN A 187 11.10 8.31 -12.71
N GLN A 188 9.94 7.65 -12.87
CA GLN A 188 8.67 8.24 -12.46
C GLN A 188 8.12 7.71 -11.13
N LEU A 189 8.85 6.81 -10.47
CA LEU A 189 8.47 6.22 -9.19
C LEU A 189 9.61 6.42 -8.19
N LEU A 190 9.30 6.89 -6.98
CA LEU A 190 10.28 7.07 -5.91
C LEU A 190 9.65 6.74 -4.55
N GLY A 191 10.33 5.92 -3.76
CA GLY A 191 9.90 5.54 -2.42
C GLY A 191 11.02 5.66 -1.39
N ILE A 192 10.67 5.99 -0.16
CA ILE A 192 11.61 6.11 0.94
C ILE A 192 11.20 5.13 2.04
N GLU A 193 12.18 4.38 2.57
CA GLU A 193 11.99 3.47 3.69
C GLU A 193 13.16 3.60 4.67
N LYS A 194 12.83 3.78 5.93
CA LYS A 194 13.83 3.93 7.00
C LYS A 194 14.36 2.60 7.52
N ARG A 195 13.52 1.56 7.54
CA ARG A 195 13.88 0.25 8.08
C ARG A 195 14.59 -0.57 7.01
N SER A 196 15.79 -1.06 7.31
CA SER A 196 16.62 -1.82 6.37
C SER A 196 15.98 -3.13 5.88
N ASP A 197 15.28 -3.84 6.76
CA ASP A 197 14.59 -5.09 6.45
C ASP A 197 13.40 -4.86 5.47
N ILE A 198 12.61 -3.81 5.72
CA ILE A 198 11.48 -3.44 4.87
C ILE A 198 11.96 -2.77 3.57
N TYR A 199 13.03 -1.97 3.64
CA TYR A 199 13.68 -1.41 2.44
C TYR A 199 14.10 -2.52 1.47
N LEU A 200 14.79 -3.57 1.97
CA LEU A 200 15.17 -4.72 1.16
C LEU A 200 13.95 -5.38 0.52
N LEU A 201 12.88 -5.56 1.28
CA LEU A 201 11.61 -6.10 0.80
C LEU A 201 11.03 -5.26 -0.35
N ALA A 202 10.97 -3.93 -0.19
CA ALA A 202 10.49 -3.01 -1.22
C ALA A 202 11.31 -3.13 -2.51
N VAL A 203 12.65 -3.10 -2.39
CA VAL A 203 13.55 -3.22 -3.55
C VAL A 203 13.34 -4.55 -4.28
N LEU A 204 13.29 -5.65 -3.55
CA LEU A 204 13.07 -6.97 -4.15
C LEU A 204 11.71 -7.08 -4.83
N ASN A 205 10.68 -6.50 -4.23
CA ASN A 205 9.33 -6.49 -4.79
C ASN A 205 9.29 -5.69 -6.11
N MET A 206 9.89 -4.50 -6.14
CA MET A 206 9.97 -3.68 -7.36
C MET A 206 10.76 -4.39 -8.47
N ILE A 207 11.91 -4.98 -8.15
CA ILE A 207 12.71 -5.75 -9.12
C ILE A 207 11.91 -6.92 -9.70
N LEU A 208 11.20 -7.67 -8.87
CA LEU A 208 10.39 -8.81 -9.31
C LEU A 208 9.19 -8.38 -10.16
N MET A 209 8.65 -7.20 -9.93
CA MET A 209 7.59 -6.62 -10.76
C MET A 209 8.11 -5.99 -12.06
N GLY A 210 9.41 -6.13 -12.34
CA GLY A 210 10.03 -5.71 -13.59
C GLY A 210 10.51 -4.26 -13.60
N ASP A 211 10.57 -3.62 -12.42
CA ASP A 211 11.29 -2.37 -12.24
C ASP A 211 12.78 -2.67 -12.04
N GLY A 212 13.58 -2.42 -13.08
CA GLY A 212 15.00 -2.80 -13.07
C GLY A 212 15.89 -1.91 -12.22
N SER A 213 15.50 -0.68 -11.90
CA SER A 213 16.38 0.28 -11.22
C SER A 213 15.87 0.79 -9.87
N SER A 214 14.61 0.51 -9.57
CA SER A 214 13.92 0.86 -8.31
C SER A 214 14.51 2.08 -7.56
N ASN A 215 13.88 3.24 -7.69
CA ASN A 215 14.21 4.43 -6.91
C ASN A 215 13.66 4.32 -5.48
N ILE A 216 13.98 3.22 -4.80
CA ILE A 216 13.75 3.09 -3.37
C ILE A 216 14.98 3.56 -2.63
N ILE A 217 14.81 4.48 -1.70
CA ILE A 217 15.88 5.15 -0.95
C ILE A 217 15.80 4.67 0.50
N HIS A 218 16.96 4.25 1.04
CA HIS A 218 17.09 3.84 2.43
C HIS A 218 17.47 5.04 3.30
N LYS A 219 16.47 5.80 3.76
CA LYS A 219 16.65 7.01 4.58
C LYS A 219 15.44 7.27 5.47
N ASP A 220 15.63 8.14 6.45
CA ASP A 220 14.52 8.79 7.14
C ASP A 220 13.94 9.90 6.26
N SER A 221 12.70 9.73 5.81
CA SER A 221 12.03 10.69 4.92
C SER A 221 11.77 12.06 5.55
N LEU A 222 11.74 12.14 6.89
CA LEU A 222 11.50 13.39 7.61
C LEU A 222 12.78 14.23 7.77
N THR A 223 13.93 13.57 8.02
CA THR A 223 15.16 14.24 8.44
C THR A 223 16.28 14.20 7.39
N GLU A 224 16.32 13.16 6.54
CA GLU A 224 17.45 12.91 5.64
C GLU A 224 17.10 13.09 4.16
N PHE A 225 15.83 12.95 3.78
CA PHE A 225 15.43 13.06 2.38
C PHE A 225 15.20 14.52 1.95
N ASP A 226 15.91 14.94 0.91
CA ASP A 226 15.87 16.32 0.41
C ASP A 226 14.95 16.55 -0.80
N GLY A 227 14.33 15.50 -1.35
CA GLY A 227 13.41 15.58 -2.50
C GLY A 227 14.05 15.27 -3.85
N LYS A 228 15.28 14.72 -3.85
CA LYS A 228 16.04 14.45 -5.07
C LYS A 228 16.18 12.98 -5.37
N TYR A 229 16.50 12.67 -6.61
CA TYR A 229 17.00 11.36 -6.97
C TYR A 229 18.39 11.12 -6.33
N GLU A 230 18.62 9.90 -5.87
CA GLU A 230 19.89 9.53 -5.26
C GLU A 230 20.68 8.49 -6.09
N GLN A 231 20.22 8.16 -7.28
CA GLN A 231 20.80 7.09 -8.09
C GLN A 231 20.78 7.40 -9.58
N GLY A 232 21.71 6.78 -10.32
CA GLY A 232 21.80 6.84 -11.78
C GLY A 232 22.08 8.24 -12.33
N ASP A 233 21.74 8.45 -13.59
CA ASP A 233 21.99 9.70 -14.33
C ASP A 233 21.20 10.91 -13.82
N LEU A 234 20.22 10.68 -12.97
CA LEU A 234 19.39 11.72 -12.36
C LEU A 234 19.83 12.09 -10.94
N ASN A 235 20.87 11.46 -10.41
CA ASN A 235 21.37 11.73 -9.06
C ASN A 235 21.56 13.23 -8.81
N GLY A 236 21.03 13.72 -7.70
CA GLY A 236 21.07 15.13 -7.31
C GLY A 236 20.05 16.05 -7.97
N LYS A 237 19.31 15.59 -9.00
CA LYS A 237 18.19 16.34 -9.59
C LYS A 237 16.94 16.21 -8.75
N GLU A 238 16.13 17.27 -8.69
CA GLU A 238 14.84 17.24 -8.00
C GLU A 238 13.91 16.20 -8.63
N PHE A 239 13.21 15.42 -7.78
CA PHE A 239 12.14 14.54 -8.23
C PHE A 239 10.88 15.39 -8.46
N PRO A 240 10.35 15.47 -9.70
CA PRO A 240 9.24 16.36 -10.03
C PRO A 240 7.89 15.75 -9.65
N ALA A 241 7.70 15.40 -8.38
CA ALA A 241 6.50 14.74 -7.88
C ALA A 241 5.24 15.55 -8.17
N ASN A 242 4.24 14.90 -8.75
CA ASN A 242 2.88 15.41 -8.93
C ASN A 242 1.80 14.46 -8.36
N VAL A 243 2.21 13.31 -7.85
CA VAL A 243 1.34 12.39 -7.10
C VAL A 243 2.05 11.96 -5.83
N PHE A 244 1.34 12.05 -4.70
CA PHE A 244 1.79 11.58 -3.41
C PHE A 244 0.80 10.55 -2.85
N LEU A 245 1.29 9.33 -2.59
CA LEU A 245 0.53 8.26 -1.97
C LEU A 245 1.21 7.89 -0.66
N LEU A 246 0.42 7.67 0.39
CA LEU A 246 0.98 7.42 1.70
C LEU A 246 0.04 6.59 2.58
N ASN A 247 0.62 5.64 3.31
CA ASN A 247 0.10 5.07 4.54
C ASN A 247 1.19 5.26 5.62
N PRO A 248 1.16 6.34 6.41
CA PRO A 248 2.24 6.66 7.35
C PRO A 248 2.23 5.75 8.58
N PRO A 249 3.32 5.69 9.35
CA PRO A 249 3.29 5.13 10.69
C PRO A 249 2.40 5.98 11.60
N TYR A 250 1.35 5.36 12.18
CA TYR A 250 0.32 6.07 12.97
C TYR A 250 0.79 6.50 14.36
N SER A 251 1.96 6.01 14.81
CA SER A 251 2.64 6.48 16.02
C SER A 251 3.29 7.87 15.86
N ALA A 252 3.53 8.30 14.61
CA ALA A 252 4.18 9.58 14.33
C ALA A 252 3.29 10.79 14.65
N PRO A 253 3.89 11.99 14.83
CA PRO A 253 3.15 13.21 15.16
C PRO A 253 2.00 13.52 14.20
N GLY A 254 0.86 13.94 14.76
CA GLY A 254 -0.38 14.15 13.99
C GLY A 254 -0.91 12.87 13.34
N LYS A 255 -0.64 11.70 13.96
CA LYS A 255 -0.99 10.37 13.41
C LYS A 255 -0.35 10.09 12.05
N GLY A 256 0.80 10.71 11.78
CA GLY A 256 1.52 10.60 10.51
C GLY A 256 1.34 11.81 9.58
N LEU A 257 0.51 12.80 9.91
CA LEU A 257 0.36 14.02 9.10
C LEU A 257 1.67 14.83 8.96
N ILE A 258 2.65 14.61 9.84
CA ILE A 258 3.99 15.19 9.70
C ILE A 258 4.66 14.79 8.37
N PHE A 259 4.47 13.54 7.92
CA PHE A 259 4.99 13.06 6.62
C PHE A 259 4.28 13.78 5.46
N VAL A 260 2.96 13.96 5.58
CA VAL A 260 2.16 14.68 4.58
C VAL A 260 2.65 16.12 4.46
N LYS A 261 2.77 16.85 5.59
CA LYS A 261 3.28 18.21 5.61
C LYS A 261 4.67 18.30 4.97
N LYS A 262 5.58 17.39 5.29
CA LYS A 262 6.94 17.35 4.74
C LYS A 262 6.93 17.11 3.23
N ALA A 263 6.17 16.14 2.73
CA ALA A 263 6.11 15.82 1.32
C ALA A 263 5.48 16.96 0.50
N LEU A 264 4.32 17.48 0.95
CA LEU A 264 3.60 18.51 0.22
C LEU A 264 4.36 19.84 0.19
N SER A 265 5.20 20.15 1.20
CA SER A 265 6.06 21.34 1.17
C SER A 265 7.11 21.33 0.04
N LYS A 266 7.38 20.16 -0.56
CA LYS A 266 8.31 19.99 -1.69
C LYS A 266 7.60 19.86 -3.03
N MET A 267 6.26 19.80 -3.05
CA MET A 267 5.46 19.69 -4.27
C MET A 267 4.85 21.03 -4.64
N LYS A 268 4.88 21.38 -5.92
CA LYS A 268 4.30 22.63 -6.42
C LYS A 268 2.81 22.49 -6.75
N SER A 269 2.43 21.33 -7.24
CA SER A 269 1.05 21.00 -7.64
C SER A 269 0.89 19.50 -7.77
N GLY A 270 -0.34 19.04 -7.91
CA GLY A 270 -0.67 17.64 -8.12
C GLY A 270 -1.70 17.15 -7.13
N ARG A 271 -1.71 15.85 -6.86
CA ARG A 271 -2.69 15.22 -5.97
C ARG A 271 -2.04 14.33 -4.92
N ALA A 272 -2.52 14.43 -3.69
CA ALA A 272 -2.15 13.54 -2.61
C ALA A 272 -3.35 12.68 -2.20
N VAL A 273 -3.10 11.39 -1.94
CA VAL A 273 -4.09 10.46 -1.38
C VAL A 273 -3.45 9.73 -0.22
N ILE A 274 -4.02 9.91 0.97
CA ILE A 274 -3.43 9.51 2.24
C ILE A 274 -4.38 8.55 2.95
N LEU A 275 -3.94 7.35 3.25
CA LEU A 275 -4.62 6.43 4.16
C LEU A 275 -4.09 6.66 5.57
N ILE A 276 -4.95 7.03 6.51
CA ILE A 276 -4.52 7.46 7.84
C ILE A 276 -5.54 7.07 8.91
N GLN A 277 -5.16 7.11 10.18
CA GLN A 277 -6.15 7.00 11.26
C GLN A 277 -7.19 8.12 11.18
N GLU A 278 -8.47 7.77 11.34
CA GLU A 278 -9.55 8.75 11.21
C GLU A 278 -9.42 9.95 12.15
N ASN A 279 -8.93 9.73 13.37
CA ASN A 279 -8.70 10.79 14.34
C ASN A 279 -7.56 11.77 13.97
N ALA A 280 -6.86 11.53 12.86
CA ALA A 280 -5.97 12.54 12.27
C ALA A 280 -6.74 13.72 11.68
N GLY A 281 -7.98 13.50 11.24
CA GLY A 281 -8.89 14.55 10.74
C GLY A 281 -9.58 15.38 11.85
N SER A 282 -9.28 15.06 13.11
CA SER A 282 -9.82 15.73 14.31
C SER A 282 -8.85 15.52 15.49
N GLY A 283 -8.96 16.28 16.56
CA GLY A 283 -8.12 16.09 17.75
C GLY A 283 -6.62 16.34 17.50
N ASN A 284 -5.76 15.33 17.67
CA ASN A 284 -4.30 15.48 17.59
C ASN A 284 -3.76 15.86 16.20
N GLY A 285 -4.55 15.70 15.16
CA GLY A 285 -4.18 16.10 13.81
C GLY A 285 -4.44 17.56 13.47
N ILE A 286 -5.27 18.28 14.25
CA ILE A 286 -5.73 19.65 13.96
C ILE A 286 -4.60 20.63 13.61
N PRO A 287 -3.46 20.69 14.31
CA PRO A 287 -2.38 21.62 13.93
C PRO A 287 -1.86 21.38 12.51
N TYR A 288 -1.87 20.12 12.06
CA TYR A 288 -1.41 19.73 10.73
C TYR A 288 -2.48 19.97 9.66
N THR A 289 -3.74 19.57 9.90
CA THR A 289 -4.85 19.77 8.97
C THR A 289 -5.07 21.27 8.70
N LYS A 290 -5.08 22.09 9.74
CA LYS A 290 -5.14 23.55 9.63
C LYS A 290 -3.99 24.15 8.80
N ASP A 291 -2.78 23.64 8.98
CA ASP A 291 -1.61 24.11 8.23
C ASP A 291 -1.64 23.66 6.76
N LEU A 292 -2.08 22.43 6.50
CA LEU A 292 -2.22 21.88 5.16
C LEU A 292 -3.22 22.67 4.31
N LEU A 293 -4.34 23.14 4.88
CA LEU A 293 -5.35 23.94 4.17
C LEU A 293 -4.86 25.29 3.65
N LYS A 294 -3.75 25.81 4.17
CA LYS A 294 -3.16 27.07 3.71
C LYS A 294 -2.67 27.00 2.27
N ASN A 295 -2.23 25.84 1.83
CA ASN A 295 -1.61 25.63 0.52
C ASN A 295 -2.23 24.50 -0.28
N ASN A 296 -3.19 23.74 0.27
CA ASN A 296 -3.79 22.58 -0.36
C ASN A 296 -5.29 22.56 -0.11
N THR A 297 -6.04 21.95 -1.02
CA THR A 297 -7.48 21.80 -0.91
C THR A 297 -7.85 20.36 -0.56
N LEU A 298 -8.61 20.16 0.52
CA LEU A 298 -9.26 18.87 0.77
C LEU A 298 -10.38 18.68 -0.25
N VAL A 299 -10.32 17.60 -1.01
CA VAL A 299 -11.29 17.22 -2.06
C VAL A 299 -12.29 16.21 -1.55
N ALA A 300 -11.80 15.21 -0.81
CA ALA A 300 -12.65 14.16 -0.25
C ALA A 300 -12.06 13.58 1.03
N SER A 301 -12.95 13.07 1.87
CA SER A 301 -12.68 12.26 3.05
C SER A 301 -13.53 11.01 3.01
N ILE A 302 -12.89 9.84 2.98
CA ILE A 302 -13.54 8.53 2.81
C ILE A 302 -13.31 7.71 4.07
N HIS A 303 -14.38 7.50 4.85
CA HIS A 303 -14.37 6.62 6.01
C HIS A 303 -14.25 5.17 5.55
N MET A 304 -13.15 4.48 5.91
CA MET A 304 -12.82 3.15 5.39
C MET A 304 -13.41 2.04 6.27
N PRO A 305 -13.67 0.84 5.71
CA PRO A 305 -13.97 -0.34 6.51
C PRO A 305 -12.75 -0.76 7.33
N ASP A 306 -12.91 -1.73 8.24
CA ASP A 306 -11.77 -2.34 8.95
C ASP A 306 -10.92 -3.17 7.97
N ILE A 307 -10.05 -2.47 7.23
CA ILE A 307 -9.15 -3.08 6.23
C ILE A 307 -8.00 -3.86 6.87
N PHE A 308 -7.73 -3.67 8.16
CA PHE A 308 -6.66 -4.31 8.93
C PHE A 308 -7.18 -5.34 9.93
N LYS A 309 -8.39 -5.86 9.73
CA LYS A 309 -9.06 -6.79 10.64
C LYS A 309 -8.15 -7.93 11.11
N GLY A 310 -7.99 -8.01 12.42
CA GLY A 310 -7.14 -9.00 13.08
C GLY A 310 -5.66 -8.65 13.15
N LYS A 311 -5.23 -7.48 12.64
CA LYS A 311 -3.84 -6.98 12.75
C LYS A 311 -3.75 -5.69 13.57
N ALA A 312 -4.66 -4.74 13.37
CA ALA A 312 -4.75 -3.52 14.17
C ALA A 312 -6.23 -3.10 14.20
N GLY A 313 -6.80 -2.91 15.39
CA GLY A 313 -8.18 -2.38 15.56
C GLY A 313 -8.20 -0.86 15.37
N VAL A 314 -7.80 -0.38 14.20
CA VAL A 314 -7.66 1.04 13.92
C VAL A 314 -8.62 1.45 12.81
N GLN A 315 -9.55 2.35 13.14
CA GLN A 315 -10.38 2.98 12.15
C GLN A 315 -9.57 3.92 11.27
N THR A 316 -9.67 3.75 9.96
CA THR A 316 -8.93 4.53 8.97
C THR A 316 -9.83 5.34 8.07
N THR A 317 -9.27 6.39 7.50
CA THR A 317 -9.88 7.25 6.48
C THR A 317 -8.89 7.49 5.34
N ILE A 318 -9.41 7.75 4.14
CA ILE A 318 -8.60 8.25 3.04
C ILE A 318 -8.89 9.74 2.85
N PHE A 319 -7.86 10.58 2.92
CA PHE A 319 -7.93 11.98 2.53
C PHE A 319 -7.40 12.16 1.10
N VAL A 320 -8.13 12.89 0.29
CA VAL A 320 -7.74 13.29 -1.06
C VAL A 320 -7.52 14.79 -1.08
N LEU A 321 -6.32 15.25 -1.45
CA LEU A 321 -5.96 16.67 -1.50
C LEU A 321 -5.47 17.06 -2.89
N ASP A 322 -5.89 18.23 -3.35
CA ASP A 322 -5.25 18.94 -4.46
C ASP A 322 -4.15 19.85 -3.89
N ILE A 323 -2.94 19.70 -4.45
CA ILE A 323 -1.72 20.33 -3.94
C ILE A 323 -1.49 21.67 -4.63
N GLY A 324 -1.02 22.66 -3.86
CA GLY A 324 -0.68 23.99 -4.37
C GLY A 324 -1.88 24.91 -4.58
N ILE A 325 -3.05 24.52 -4.11
CA ILE A 325 -4.29 25.32 -4.19
C ILE A 325 -4.83 25.50 -2.77
N PRO A 326 -4.77 26.72 -2.17
CA PRO A 326 -5.32 26.97 -0.85
C PRO A 326 -6.81 26.63 -0.75
N HIS A 327 -7.21 25.98 0.34
CA HIS A 327 -8.61 25.65 0.56
C HIS A 327 -9.43 26.92 0.84
N ASN A 328 -10.55 27.08 0.15
CA ASN A 328 -11.50 28.16 0.36
C ASN A 328 -12.71 27.64 1.14
N LYS A 329 -13.28 28.42 2.04
CA LYS A 329 -14.49 28.08 2.83
C LYS A 329 -15.71 27.68 1.98
N LYS A 330 -15.71 28.02 0.68
CA LYS A 330 -16.77 27.64 -0.26
C LYS A 330 -16.49 26.35 -1.04
N ASN A 331 -15.29 25.79 -0.89
CA ASN A 331 -14.93 24.55 -1.56
C ASN A 331 -15.77 23.41 -0.98
N ILE A 332 -16.42 22.68 -1.86
CA ILE A 332 -17.17 21.49 -1.49
C ILE A 332 -16.21 20.32 -1.32
N VAL A 333 -16.31 19.66 -0.18
CA VAL A 333 -15.62 18.43 0.15
C VAL A 333 -16.62 17.27 0.10
N LYS A 334 -16.20 16.14 -0.45
CA LYS A 334 -17.00 14.93 -0.56
C LYS A 334 -16.68 14.01 0.61
N PHE A 335 -17.66 13.77 1.45
CA PHE A 335 -17.57 12.87 2.59
C PHE A 335 -18.28 11.56 2.27
N ILE A 336 -17.58 10.44 2.39
CA ILE A 336 -18.09 9.14 1.96
C ILE A 336 -17.93 8.14 3.10
N ASP A 337 -19.04 7.47 3.48
CA ASP A 337 -19.01 6.31 4.36
C ASP A 337 -18.80 5.06 3.51
N PHE A 338 -17.60 4.51 3.57
CA PHE A 338 -17.23 3.27 2.90
C PHE A 338 -17.12 2.08 3.87
N SER A 339 -17.77 2.17 5.03
CA SER A 339 -17.76 1.09 6.02
C SER A 339 -18.29 -0.23 5.46
N ASN A 340 -19.28 -0.18 4.56
CA ASN A 340 -19.69 -1.30 3.71
C ASN A 340 -19.03 -1.20 2.33
N ASP A 341 -17.86 -1.83 2.18
CA ASP A 341 -17.14 -1.88 0.91
C ASP A 341 -17.53 -3.08 0.01
N GLY A 342 -18.56 -3.83 0.39
CA GLY A 342 -19.06 -4.99 -0.34
C GLY A 342 -18.25 -6.28 -0.10
N TYR A 343 -17.14 -6.22 0.64
CA TYR A 343 -16.37 -7.39 1.01
C TYR A 343 -16.73 -7.90 2.41
N THR A 344 -17.04 -9.19 2.51
CA THR A 344 -17.07 -9.88 3.81
C THR A 344 -15.69 -10.44 4.12
N ARG A 345 -15.18 -10.12 5.33
CA ARG A 345 -13.87 -10.55 5.83
C ARG A 345 -14.04 -11.65 6.87
N GLN A 346 -13.50 -12.83 6.61
CA GLN A 346 -13.55 -13.95 7.55
C GLN A 346 -12.41 -13.89 8.57
N ASN A 347 -12.74 -14.10 9.85
CA ASN A 347 -11.77 -14.19 10.94
C ASN A 347 -11.05 -15.56 10.93
N ARG A 348 -10.10 -15.78 10.04
CA ARG A 348 -9.21 -16.94 10.14
C ARG A 348 -7.82 -16.47 10.55
N LYS A 349 -7.34 -16.91 11.71
CA LYS A 349 -6.03 -16.57 12.29
C LYS A 349 -4.81 -16.90 11.41
N LYS A 350 -4.98 -17.60 10.29
CA LYS A 350 -3.88 -18.16 9.46
C LYS A 350 -3.96 -17.86 7.97
N SER A 351 -4.82 -16.96 7.50
CA SER A 351 -4.90 -16.65 6.08
C SER A 351 -4.60 -15.19 5.78
N GLY A 352 -3.87 -14.94 4.70
CA GLY A 352 -3.55 -13.59 4.23
C GLY A 352 -4.81 -12.76 3.97
N LEU A 353 -4.69 -11.45 4.09
CA LEU A 353 -5.80 -10.48 4.01
C LEU A 353 -6.67 -10.65 2.75
N ASP A 354 -6.06 -11.01 1.61
CA ASP A 354 -6.77 -11.13 0.33
C ASP A 354 -7.45 -12.50 0.12
N VAL A 355 -7.02 -13.55 0.85
CA VAL A 355 -7.56 -14.92 0.68
C VAL A 355 -8.93 -15.07 1.35
N ASN A 356 -9.27 -14.18 2.28
CA ASN A 356 -10.51 -14.21 3.05
C ASN A 356 -11.57 -13.21 2.61
N LEU A 357 -11.30 -12.46 1.55
CA LEU A 357 -12.27 -11.53 0.99
C LEU A 357 -13.28 -12.29 0.12
N LYS A 358 -14.55 -12.17 0.47
CA LYS A 358 -15.66 -12.59 -0.40
C LYS A 358 -16.37 -11.34 -0.88
N ASN A 359 -16.50 -11.19 -2.18
CA ASN A 359 -17.42 -10.21 -2.77
C ASN A 359 -18.85 -10.68 -2.48
N THR A 360 -19.52 -10.02 -1.58
CA THR A 360 -20.88 -10.37 -1.13
C THR A 360 -21.90 -9.29 -1.47
N ASP A 361 -21.43 -8.08 -1.78
CA ASP A 361 -22.27 -6.94 -2.10
C ASP A 361 -21.58 -5.99 -3.09
N ASN A 362 -21.41 -6.45 -4.34
CA ASN A 362 -20.91 -5.62 -5.46
C ASN A 362 -19.60 -4.85 -5.13
N ALA A 363 -18.64 -5.52 -4.48
CA ALA A 363 -17.45 -4.86 -3.97
C ALA A 363 -16.62 -4.19 -5.08
N ILE A 364 -16.47 -4.81 -6.25
CA ILE A 364 -15.69 -4.25 -7.37
C ILE A 364 -16.38 -2.97 -7.88
N GLU A 365 -17.69 -3.01 -8.02
CA GLU A 365 -18.52 -1.90 -8.46
C GLU A 365 -18.48 -0.76 -7.45
N ARG A 366 -18.61 -1.03 -6.16
CA ARG A 366 -18.48 -0.03 -5.07
C ARG A 366 -17.12 0.66 -5.07
N TYR A 367 -16.02 -0.09 -5.26
CA TYR A 367 -14.68 0.49 -5.36
C TYR A 367 -14.51 1.40 -6.59
N ASN A 368 -15.16 1.07 -7.70
CA ASN A 368 -15.17 1.94 -8.89
C ASN A 368 -16.06 3.17 -8.69
N GLU A 369 -17.20 3.01 -8.05
CA GLU A 369 -18.12 4.12 -7.75
C GLU A 369 -17.49 5.15 -6.83
N ILE A 370 -16.72 4.75 -5.79
CA ILE A 370 -15.96 5.68 -4.94
C ILE A 370 -15.09 6.62 -5.79
N VAL A 371 -14.39 6.09 -6.79
CA VAL A 371 -13.57 6.92 -7.69
C VAL A 371 -14.45 7.92 -8.45
N ASN A 372 -15.57 7.48 -8.99
CA ASN A 372 -16.50 8.35 -9.72
C ASN A 372 -17.13 9.41 -8.82
N LEU A 373 -17.53 9.05 -7.60
CA LEU A 373 -18.08 9.98 -6.61
C LEU A 373 -17.07 11.06 -6.23
N VAL A 374 -15.81 10.70 -6.01
CA VAL A 374 -14.75 11.67 -5.71
C VAL A 374 -14.45 12.58 -6.90
N LEU A 375 -14.44 12.05 -8.12
CA LEU A 375 -14.10 12.83 -9.31
C LEU A 375 -15.29 13.68 -9.82
N TYR A 376 -16.49 13.10 -9.86
CA TYR A 376 -17.63 13.66 -10.60
C TYR A 376 -18.84 14.01 -9.72
N GLY A 377 -18.85 13.56 -8.44
CA GLY A 377 -19.91 13.92 -7.47
C GLY A 377 -21.14 13.03 -7.52
N LYS A 378 -22.19 13.48 -6.83
CA LYS A 378 -23.40 12.71 -6.51
C LYS A 378 -24.18 12.13 -7.69
N ASN A 379 -23.98 12.63 -8.89
CA ASN A 379 -24.67 12.10 -10.08
C ASN A 379 -24.23 10.67 -10.46
N TYR A 380 -23.19 10.16 -9.80
CA TYR A 380 -22.66 8.80 -9.97
C TYR A 380 -23.02 7.86 -8.82
N LEU A 381 -24.01 8.24 -7.97
CA LEU A 381 -24.56 7.35 -6.93
C LEU A 381 -25.35 6.20 -7.59
N GLU A 382 -24.93 4.96 -7.32
CA GLU A 382 -25.55 3.72 -7.81
C GLU A 382 -25.67 2.68 -6.69
N TYR A 383 -24.57 2.32 -6.04
CA TYR A 383 -24.49 1.35 -4.93
C TYR A 383 -24.45 2.03 -3.56
N PHE A 384 -24.10 3.31 -3.51
CA PHE A 384 -24.14 4.14 -2.29
C PHE A 384 -25.43 4.97 -2.26
N SER A 385 -25.92 5.19 -1.05
CA SER A 385 -27.07 6.05 -0.80
C SER A 385 -26.65 7.49 -0.46
N GLU A 386 -27.61 8.42 -0.50
CA GLU A 386 -27.37 9.80 -0.04
C GLU A 386 -27.04 9.89 1.47
N LYS A 387 -27.25 8.81 2.25
CA LYS A 387 -26.83 8.74 3.66
C LYS A 387 -25.34 8.44 3.79
N GLU A 388 -24.76 7.75 2.80
CA GLU A 388 -23.36 7.35 2.76
C GLU A 388 -22.50 8.36 1.97
N TYR A 389 -23.11 9.33 1.27
CA TYR A 389 -22.42 10.36 0.49
C TYR A 389 -22.94 11.76 0.83
N ILE A 390 -22.06 12.62 1.32
CA ILE A 390 -22.38 13.99 1.72
C ILE A 390 -21.43 14.95 1.01
N GLU A 391 -21.99 15.99 0.43
CA GLU A 391 -21.24 17.15 -0.07
C GLU A 391 -21.42 18.31 0.93
N ASP A 392 -20.33 18.80 1.52
CA ASP A 392 -20.37 19.88 2.49
C ASP A 392 -19.09 20.73 2.43
N THR A 393 -19.09 21.84 3.09
CA THR A 393 -17.92 22.71 3.28
C THR A 393 -17.24 22.37 4.59
N ILE A 394 -15.95 22.72 4.73
CA ILE A 394 -15.19 22.56 5.97
C ILE A 394 -14.74 23.91 6.54
N SER A 395 -14.50 23.90 7.84
CA SER A 395 -13.83 24.98 8.55
C SER A 395 -12.35 25.07 8.16
N LEU A 396 -11.77 26.26 8.16
CA LEU A 396 -10.32 26.41 8.02
C LEU A 396 -9.55 26.10 9.32
N ASP A 397 -10.26 25.74 10.39
CA ASP A 397 -9.65 25.35 11.67
C ASP A 397 -9.14 23.90 11.66
N GLY A 398 -9.60 23.09 10.69
CA GLY A 398 -9.04 21.76 10.40
C GLY A 398 -9.51 20.65 11.36
N ASP A 399 -10.65 20.84 12.02
CA ASP A 399 -11.20 19.93 13.04
C ASP A 399 -12.40 19.09 12.55
N ASP A 400 -12.76 19.23 11.28
CA ASP A 400 -13.96 18.66 10.67
C ASP A 400 -13.69 17.86 9.38
N TRP A 401 -12.55 17.17 9.30
CA TRP A 401 -12.20 16.37 8.11
C TRP A 401 -12.81 14.97 8.08
N THR A 402 -13.61 14.59 9.08
CA THR A 402 -14.16 13.25 9.18
C THR A 402 -15.62 13.19 8.76
N PHE A 403 -16.04 12.09 8.12
CA PHE A 403 -17.43 11.86 7.69
C PHE A 403 -18.43 12.09 8.82
N SER A 404 -18.14 11.59 10.03
CA SER A 404 -19.03 11.69 11.20
C SER A 404 -19.39 13.11 11.61
N LYS A 405 -18.55 14.12 11.27
CA LYS A 405 -18.81 15.54 11.56
C LYS A 405 -19.83 16.18 10.62
N HIS A 406 -20.13 15.53 9.49
CA HIS A 406 -21.02 16.05 8.46
C HIS A 406 -22.34 15.31 8.38
N ILE A 407 -22.53 14.26 9.20
CA ILE A 407 -23.82 13.57 9.31
C ILE A 407 -24.85 14.54 9.92
N LYS A 408 -25.89 14.84 9.15
CA LYS A 408 -27.06 15.59 9.65
C LYS A 408 -27.94 14.62 10.43
N ILE A 409 -27.81 14.65 11.76
CA ILE A 409 -28.70 13.90 12.63
C ILE A 409 -30.03 14.69 12.69
N ASP A 410 -31.10 14.15 12.10
CA ASP A 410 -32.43 14.66 12.38
C ASP A 410 -32.77 14.31 13.82
N THR A 411 -32.67 15.30 14.69
CA THR A 411 -32.96 15.15 16.12
C THR A 411 -34.46 15.18 16.42
N LYS A 412 -35.33 15.36 15.41
CA LYS A 412 -36.76 15.28 15.59
C LYS A 412 -37.20 13.80 15.59
N PRO A 413 -37.70 13.30 16.74
CA PRO A 413 -38.16 11.92 16.78
C PRO A 413 -39.31 11.71 15.80
N THR A 414 -39.25 10.64 15.05
CA THR A 414 -40.36 10.21 14.17
C THR A 414 -41.42 9.49 14.98
N THR A 415 -42.62 9.32 14.42
CA THR A 415 -43.68 8.52 15.07
C THR A 415 -43.22 7.06 15.28
N GLU A 416 -42.35 6.53 14.43
CA GLU A 416 -41.78 5.19 14.57
C GLU A 416 -40.78 5.10 15.72
N ASP A 417 -39.98 6.14 15.95
CA ASP A 417 -39.07 6.21 17.12
C ASP A 417 -39.89 6.17 18.44
N PHE A 418 -40.97 6.95 18.50
CA PHE A 418 -41.87 6.91 19.65
C PHE A 418 -42.50 5.52 19.86
N LYS A 419 -42.96 4.87 18.79
CA LYS A 419 -43.50 3.51 18.87
C LYS A 419 -42.47 2.49 19.34
N SER A 420 -41.23 2.60 18.86
CA SER A 420 -40.13 1.72 19.27
C SER A 420 -39.84 1.86 20.75
N VAL A 421 -39.65 3.11 21.22
CA VAL A 421 -39.40 3.39 22.63
C VAL A 421 -40.56 2.92 23.54
N ILE A 422 -41.80 3.15 23.14
CA ILE A 422 -42.98 2.66 23.90
C ILE A 422 -42.98 1.14 23.94
N LYS A 423 -42.69 0.45 22.83
CA LYS A 423 -42.62 -1.01 22.77
C LYS A 423 -41.51 -1.57 23.68
N GLU A 424 -40.33 -0.96 23.65
CA GLU A 424 -39.22 -1.34 24.53
C GLU A 424 -39.55 -1.12 26.00
N TYR A 425 -40.19 0.02 26.33
CA TYR A 425 -40.64 0.30 27.71
C TYR A 425 -41.70 -0.69 28.21
N ILE A 426 -42.65 -1.02 27.35
CA ILE A 426 -43.69 -2.02 27.71
C ILE A 426 -43.05 -3.38 27.92
N ASN A 427 -42.16 -3.82 27.04
CA ASN A 427 -41.44 -5.08 27.20
C ASN A 427 -40.61 -5.12 28.48
N TRP A 428 -39.88 -4.04 28.76
CA TRP A 428 -39.13 -3.93 30.03
C TRP A 428 -40.03 -3.99 31.23
N LYS A 429 -41.14 -3.25 31.22
CA LYS A 429 -42.08 -3.22 32.34
C LYS A 429 -42.76 -4.57 32.58
N ILE A 430 -43.10 -5.29 31.51
CA ILE A 430 -43.64 -6.66 31.64
C ILE A 430 -42.58 -7.59 32.24
N SER A 431 -41.35 -7.55 31.74
CA SER A 431 -40.25 -8.38 32.26
C SER A 431 -39.95 -8.10 33.74
N SER A 432 -39.90 -6.83 34.14
CA SER A 432 -39.67 -6.44 35.53
C SER A 432 -40.81 -6.84 36.47
N SER A 433 -42.07 -6.87 35.99
CA SER A 433 -43.21 -7.33 36.80
C SER A 433 -43.19 -8.84 37.07
N PHE A 434 -42.54 -9.64 36.23
CA PHE A 434 -42.34 -11.07 36.48
C PHE A 434 -41.16 -11.35 37.41
N GLU A 435 -40.18 -10.42 37.51
CA GLU A 435 -39.05 -10.55 38.43
C GLU A 435 -39.41 -10.14 39.89
N GLU A 436 -40.45 -9.32 40.08
CA GLU A 436 -40.94 -8.95 41.44
C GLU A 436 -41.87 -9.99 42.08
N GLU A 437 -42.33 -11.02 41.33
CA GLU A 437 -43.19 -12.11 41.84
C GLU A 437 -42.41 -13.41 42.13
N LEU A 438 -41.09 -13.43 42.04
CA LEU A 438 -40.19 -14.53 42.43
C LEU A 438 -39.33 -14.15 43.64
#